data_b2cc5bb9886ae4ba978da28d5ecd51de
#
_entry.id   b2cc5bb9886ae4ba978da28d5ecd51de
#
_cell.length_a   1.000
_cell.length_b   1.000
_cell.length_c   1.000
_cell.angle_alpha   90.00
_cell.angle_beta   90.00
_cell.angle_gamma   90.00
#
_symmetry.space_group_name_H-M   'P 1'
#
loop_
_entity.id
_entity.type
_entity.pdbx_description
1 polymer ?
#
loop_
_entity_poly.entity_id
_entity_poly.type
_entity_poly.pdbx_seq_one_letter_code
_entity_poly.pdbx_strand_id
1 'polypeptide(L)'
;MNNNVYAGGAFGPTLPVGWNLIDVADFNRDGNNDYALFNSSTGQTAIWYLSGVTFIGGAYGPTLPRGWALVATGDFNANGKPDYVLFNASTRQTAIWYMNNNVFVSGVYGPTLPAGWRLAGVADFNGDGNRDYLLFNASTRQSAIWYLSGVTFVRSAFGPTIANGYELIGTADFNGDGKPDDLLYNPSSRQTAIWYLNNNTLISGAFGPTLPSAWSAVAP
;
A
#
# COMPACT_ATOMS: atom_id res chain seq x y z
N MET A 1 12.45 -3.48 -11.05
CA MET A 1 12.06 -4.38 -12.19
C MET A 1 11.93 -3.52 -13.44
N ASN A 2 12.08 -4.10 -14.61
CA ASN A 2 11.72 -3.43 -15.85
C ASN A 2 10.38 -4.01 -16.31
N ASN A 3 9.31 -3.31 -16.02
CA ASN A 3 7.94 -3.83 -16.07
C ASN A 3 7.82 -5.08 -15.17
N ASN A 4 7.51 -6.24 -15.77
CA ASN A 4 7.37 -7.52 -15.07
C ASN A 4 8.69 -8.35 -15.01
N VAL A 5 9.78 -7.86 -15.59
CA VAL A 5 11.05 -8.60 -15.65
C VAL A 5 11.94 -8.27 -14.45
N TYR A 6 12.43 -9.31 -13.78
CA TYR A 6 13.43 -9.14 -12.74
C TYR A 6 14.75 -8.69 -13.33
N ALA A 7 15.18 -7.49 -13.00
CA ALA A 7 16.44 -6.90 -13.51
C ALA A 7 17.61 -7.06 -12.52
N GLY A 8 17.31 -7.37 -11.27
CA GLY A 8 18.29 -7.50 -10.20
C GLY A 8 17.68 -7.15 -8.85
N GLY A 9 18.38 -7.43 -7.78
CA GLY A 9 17.94 -7.10 -6.42
C GLY A 9 19.13 -6.95 -5.48
N ALA A 10 18.88 -6.25 -4.39
CA ALA A 10 19.80 -6.12 -3.27
C ALA A 10 19.03 -6.37 -1.97
N PHE A 11 19.74 -6.87 -0.96
CA PHE A 11 19.15 -7.03 0.36
C PHE A 11 19.05 -5.67 1.06
N GLY A 12 17.87 -5.37 1.56
CA GLY A 12 17.64 -4.26 2.48
C GLY A 12 17.97 -4.65 3.93
N PRO A 13 17.76 -3.74 4.88
CA PRO A 13 18.01 -4.00 6.29
C PRO A 13 17.06 -5.07 6.84
N THR A 14 17.56 -5.90 7.76
CA THR A 14 16.77 -6.89 8.48
C THR A 14 15.89 -6.18 9.52
N LEU A 15 14.59 -6.41 9.47
CA LEU A 15 13.66 -5.83 10.44
C LEU A 15 13.80 -6.50 11.82
N PRO A 16 13.63 -5.75 12.91
CA PRO A 16 13.56 -6.32 14.25
C PRO A 16 12.32 -7.22 14.42
N VAL A 17 12.42 -8.17 15.34
CA VAL A 17 11.29 -9.07 15.64
C VAL A 17 10.05 -8.28 16.05
N GLY A 18 8.90 -8.66 15.50
CA GLY A 18 7.60 -8.03 15.77
C GLY A 18 7.28 -6.82 14.89
N TRP A 19 8.21 -6.36 14.05
CA TRP A 19 7.96 -5.30 13.09
C TRP A 19 7.64 -5.83 11.69
N ASN A 20 6.67 -5.22 11.06
CA ASN A 20 6.29 -5.50 9.68
C ASN A 20 6.55 -4.28 8.81
N LEU A 21 7.07 -4.50 7.62
CA LEU A 21 7.07 -3.50 6.56
C LEU A 21 5.65 -3.40 6.01
N ILE A 22 5.09 -2.21 6.07
CA ILE A 22 3.73 -1.94 5.61
C ILE A 22 3.75 -1.32 4.23
N ASP A 23 4.66 -0.36 4.03
CA ASP A 23 4.70 0.43 2.81
C ASP A 23 6.08 1.07 2.63
N VAL A 24 6.33 1.62 1.45
CA VAL A 24 7.56 2.36 1.14
C VAL A 24 7.21 3.69 0.49
N ALA A 25 7.78 4.79 1.01
CA ALA A 25 7.59 6.14 0.50
C ALA A 25 8.74 7.04 0.94
N ASP A 26 8.95 8.16 0.27
CA ASP A 26 9.95 9.16 0.67
C ASP A 26 9.40 10.06 1.78
N PHE A 27 9.66 9.68 3.04
CA PHE A 27 9.13 10.40 4.22
C PHE A 27 9.93 11.65 4.56
N ASN A 28 11.23 11.66 4.29
CA ASN A 28 12.14 12.77 4.63
C ASN A 28 12.39 13.70 3.46
N ARG A 29 11.92 13.38 2.25
CA ARG A 29 12.08 14.12 1.01
C ARG A 29 13.52 14.23 0.52
N ASP A 30 14.28 13.15 0.68
CA ASP A 30 15.65 13.07 0.17
C ASP A 30 15.75 12.43 -1.22
N GLY A 31 14.61 12.02 -1.79
CA GLY A 31 14.51 11.37 -3.09
C GLY A 31 14.67 9.84 -3.04
N ASN A 32 14.82 9.25 -1.86
CA ASN A 32 14.85 7.81 -1.67
C ASN A 32 13.58 7.33 -0.95
N ASN A 33 13.13 6.13 -1.29
CA ASN A 33 12.03 5.52 -0.55
C ASN A 33 12.52 4.99 0.80
N ASP A 34 11.77 5.28 1.85
CA ASP A 34 11.94 4.85 3.21
C ASP A 34 10.96 3.74 3.56
N TYR A 35 11.17 3.03 4.67
CA TYR A 35 10.27 1.99 5.15
C TYR A 35 9.29 2.54 6.18
N ALA A 36 8.00 2.39 5.94
CA ALA A 36 6.95 2.54 6.95
C ALA A 36 6.74 1.22 7.69
N LEU A 37 7.01 1.21 8.98
CA LEU A 37 7.00 0.02 9.82
C LEU A 37 5.89 0.10 10.86
N PHE A 38 5.30 -1.06 11.17
CA PHE A 38 4.28 -1.21 12.19
C PHE A 38 4.52 -2.45 13.05
N ASN A 39 4.43 -2.29 14.35
CA ASN A 39 4.44 -3.37 15.33
C ASN A 39 3.02 -3.57 15.86
N SER A 40 2.33 -4.61 15.41
CA SER A 40 0.92 -4.86 15.75
C SER A 40 0.70 -5.24 17.22
N SER A 41 1.71 -5.74 17.92
CA SER A 41 1.60 -6.10 19.34
C SER A 41 1.64 -4.89 20.26
N THR A 42 2.35 -3.84 19.88
CA THR A 42 2.50 -2.61 20.67
C THR A 42 1.70 -1.44 20.14
N GLY A 43 1.26 -1.50 18.88
CA GLY A 43 0.65 -0.39 18.15
C GLY A 43 1.66 0.66 17.69
N GLN A 44 2.96 0.44 17.88
CA GLN A 44 4.00 1.40 17.55
C GLN A 44 4.27 1.44 16.06
N THR A 45 4.41 2.64 15.49
CA THR A 45 4.91 2.88 14.14
C THR A 45 6.37 3.35 14.16
N ALA A 46 7.07 3.16 13.05
CA ALA A 46 8.41 3.71 12.86
C ALA A 46 8.66 3.97 11.37
N ILE A 47 9.56 4.89 11.09
CA ILE A 47 10.11 5.11 9.76
C ILE A 47 11.58 4.77 9.80
N TRP A 48 12.04 3.96 8.86
CA TRP A 48 13.44 3.70 8.62
C TRP A 48 13.88 4.40 7.35
N TYR A 49 14.77 5.36 7.50
CA TYR A 49 15.33 6.13 6.40
C TYR A 49 16.39 5.32 5.68
N LEU A 50 16.28 5.30 4.35
CA LEU A 50 17.17 4.54 3.49
C LEU A 50 17.87 5.45 2.47
N SER A 51 19.10 5.06 2.10
CA SER A 51 19.76 5.55 0.88
C SER A 51 19.91 4.35 -0.05
N GLY A 52 19.06 4.28 -1.07
CA GLY A 52 18.87 3.07 -1.86
C GLY A 52 18.35 1.93 -1.00
N VAL A 53 19.17 0.89 -0.74
CA VAL A 53 18.82 -0.23 0.14
C VAL A 53 19.52 -0.17 1.51
N THR A 54 20.30 0.87 1.77
CA THR A 54 21.09 0.99 2.99
C THR A 54 20.33 1.78 4.05
N PHE A 55 20.17 1.19 5.24
CA PHE A 55 19.63 1.89 6.40
C PHE A 55 20.59 3.00 6.85
N ILE A 56 20.11 4.24 6.93
CA ILE A 56 20.88 5.42 7.34
C ILE A 56 20.38 6.02 8.65
N GLY A 57 19.22 5.61 9.14
CA GLY A 57 18.65 6.10 10.38
C GLY A 57 17.18 5.75 10.50
N GLY A 58 16.57 6.07 11.63
CA GLY A 58 15.15 5.82 11.83
C GLY A 58 14.58 6.64 12.96
N ALA A 59 13.26 6.79 12.94
CA ALA A 59 12.52 7.48 13.98
C ALA A 59 11.24 6.71 14.33
N TYR A 60 10.91 6.66 15.61
CA TYR A 60 9.59 6.19 16.02
C TYR A 60 8.53 7.22 15.63
N GLY A 61 7.45 6.72 15.08
CA GLY A 61 6.25 7.48 14.82
C GLY A 61 5.26 7.39 15.99
N PRO A 62 4.02 7.81 15.80
CA PRO A 62 3.00 7.71 16.83
C PRO A 62 2.61 6.25 17.12
N THR A 63 2.21 5.99 18.35
CA THR A 63 1.55 4.72 18.71
C THR A 63 0.08 4.80 18.36
N LEU A 64 -0.41 3.83 17.57
CA LEU A 64 -1.80 3.79 17.15
C LEU A 64 -2.72 3.38 18.32
N PRO A 65 -3.96 3.91 18.38
CA PRO A 65 -4.94 3.46 19.32
C PRO A 65 -5.26 1.96 19.17
N ARG A 66 -5.64 1.31 20.24
CA ARG A 66 -5.98 -0.12 20.22
C ARG A 66 -7.06 -0.42 19.18
N GLY A 67 -6.84 -1.48 18.41
CA GLY A 67 -7.75 -1.93 17.34
C GLY A 67 -7.49 -1.30 15.99
N TRP A 68 -6.59 -0.32 15.91
CA TRP A 68 -6.16 0.26 14.65
C TRP A 68 -4.84 -0.34 14.16
N ALA A 69 -4.71 -0.48 12.86
CA ALA A 69 -3.49 -0.92 12.18
C ALA A 69 -3.11 0.09 11.11
N LEU A 70 -1.82 0.29 10.90
CA LEU A 70 -1.30 0.95 9.71
C LEU A 70 -1.41 -0.02 8.54
N VAL A 71 -2.04 0.38 7.45
CA VAL A 71 -2.33 -0.50 6.30
C VAL A 71 -1.82 0.01 4.96
N ALA A 72 -1.53 1.30 4.85
CA ALA A 72 -0.95 1.94 3.68
C ALA A 72 -0.42 3.32 4.04
N THR A 73 0.27 3.96 3.10
CA THR A 73 0.66 5.37 3.18
C THR A 73 0.32 6.09 1.87
N GLY A 74 0.20 7.42 1.91
CA GLY A 74 -0.05 8.24 0.72
C GLY A 74 -0.25 9.69 1.10
N ASP A 75 0.01 10.60 0.19
CA ASP A 75 -0.22 12.04 0.41
C ASP A 75 -1.70 12.36 0.16
N PHE A 76 -2.49 12.50 1.24
CA PHE A 76 -3.93 12.75 1.18
C PHE A 76 -4.30 14.23 1.23
N ASN A 77 -3.35 15.12 1.50
CA ASN A 77 -3.59 16.56 1.57
C ASN A 77 -2.76 17.37 0.56
N ALA A 78 -2.10 16.68 -0.37
CA ALA A 78 -1.29 17.23 -1.45
C ALA A 78 -0.16 18.16 -0.95
N ASN A 79 0.41 17.86 0.22
CA ASN A 79 1.52 18.61 0.78
C ASN A 79 2.90 18.01 0.41
N GLY A 80 2.90 16.91 -0.34
CA GLY A 80 4.07 16.17 -0.79
C GLY A 80 4.70 15.30 0.30
N LYS A 81 3.99 15.01 1.41
CA LYS A 81 4.46 14.13 2.48
C LYS A 81 3.52 12.94 2.61
N PRO A 82 4.05 11.72 2.79
CA PRO A 82 3.20 10.57 3.03
C PRO A 82 2.46 10.68 4.36
N ASP A 83 1.14 10.44 4.32
CA ASP A 83 0.25 10.32 5.46
C ASP A 83 -0.01 8.85 5.76
N TYR A 84 -0.48 8.52 6.96
CA TYR A 84 -0.82 7.16 7.35
C TYR A 84 -2.28 6.84 7.05
N VAL A 85 -2.52 5.71 6.41
CA VAL A 85 -3.86 5.13 6.26
C VAL A 85 -4.04 4.05 7.30
N LEU A 86 -5.01 4.24 8.16
CA LEU A 86 -5.33 3.35 9.28
C LEU A 86 -6.63 2.60 8.99
N PHE A 87 -6.69 1.38 9.49
CA PHE A 87 -7.89 0.54 9.43
C PHE A 87 -8.18 -0.10 10.78
N ASN A 88 -9.44 -0.04 11.19
CA ASN A 88 -9.95 -0.76 12.36
C ASN A 88 -10.80 -1.95 11.90
N ALA A 89 -10.28 -3.15 12.07
CA ALA A 89 -10.94 -4.36 11.57
C ALA A 89 -12.28 -4.66 12.28
N SER A 90 -12.46 -4.25 13.54
CA SER A 90 -13.70 -4.49 14.29
C SER A 90 -14.84 -3.61 13.80
N THR A 91 -14.57 -2.35 13.49
CA THR A 91 -15.56 -1.37 13.02
C THR A 91 -15.56 -1.22 11.51
N ARG A 92 -14.52 -1.71 10.83
CA ARG A 92 -14.22 -1.53 9.41
C ARG A 92 -14.03 -0.07 9.01
N GLN A 93 -13.77 0.79 9.99
CA GLN A 93 -13.53 2.20 9.82
C GLN A 93 -12.12 2.43 9.31
N THR A 94 -11.94 3.29 8.31
CA THR A 94 -10.64 3.85 7.93
C THR A 94 -10.40 5.19 8.62
N ALA A 95 -9.15 5.60 8.72
CA ALA A 95 -8.78 6.95 9.14
C ALA A 95 -7.49 7.35 8.44
N ILE A 96 -7.34 8.63 8.21
CA ILE A 96 -6.11 9.23 7.70
C ILE A 96 -5.48 10.03 8.83
N TRP A 97 -4.24 9.73 9.13
CA TRP A 97 -3.41 10.55 9.99
C TRP A 97 -2.42 11.35 9.16
N TYR A 98 -2.63 12.65 9.14
CA TYR A 98 -1.73 13.59 8.46
C TYR A 98 -0.42 13.66 9.23
N MET A 99 0.66 13.40 8.50
CA MET A 99 1.99 13.27 9.07
C MET A 99 2.92 14.39 8.61
N ASN A 100 3.86 14.73 9.47
CA ASN A 100 5.04 15.48 9.08
C ASN A 100 6.26 14.59 9.35
N ASN A 101 6.67 13.80 8.34
CA ASN A 101 7.62 12.72 8.49
C ASN A 101 7.10 11.71 9.56
N ASN A 102 7.80 11.52 10.67
CA ASN A 102 7.39 10.62 11.76
C ASN A 102 6.46 11.25 12.80
N VAL A 103 6.06 12.52 12.63
CA VAL A 103 5.26 13.26 13.61
C VAL A 103 3.81 13.34 13.18
N PHE A 104 2.90 12.90 14.06
CA PHE A 104 1.46 13.08 13.89
C PHE A 104 1.08 14.56 13.99
N VAL A 105 0.34 15.06 13.02
CA VAL A 105 -0.15 16.45 12.98
C VAL A 105 -1.63 16.52 13.35
N SER A 106 -2.45 15.75 12.65
CA SER A 106 -3.89 15.68 12.88
C SER A 106 -4.46 14.42 12.22
N GLY A 107 -5.71 14.10 12.51
CA GLY A 107 -6.35 12.93 11.93
C GLY A 107 -7.82 13.15 11.63
N VAL A 108 -8.33 12.39 10.68
CA VAL A 108 -9.72 12.43 10.23
C VAL A 108 -10.20 11.01 9.93
N TYR A 109 -11.46 10.72 10.21
CA TYR A 109 -12.05 9.45 9.78
C TYR A 109 -12.37 9.47 8.29
N GLY A 110 -11.99 8.39 7.62
CA GLY A 110 -12.36 8.10 6.25
C GLY A 110 -13.62 7.24 6.17
N PRO A 111 -13.96 6.67 5.02
CA PRO A 111 -15.14 5.83 4.86
C PRO A 111 -15.02 4.49 5.58
N THR A 112 -16.17 3.94 6.00
CA THR A 112 -16.28 2.58 6.57
C THR A 112 -16.37 1.57 5.44
N LEU A 113 -15.47 0.59 5.40
CA LEU A 113 -15.48 -0.44 4.36
C LEU A 113 -16.63 -1.43 4.54
N PRO A 114 -17.21 -1.98 3.45
CA PRO A 114 -18.20 -3.05 3.54
C PRO A 114 -17.60 -4.32 4.14
N ALA A 115 -18.45 -5.20 4.66
CA ALA A 115 -18.01 -6.48 5.19
C ALA A 115 -17.34 -7.34 4.10
N GLY A 116 -16.24 -8.00 4.45
CA GLY A 116 -15.47 -8.84 3.54
C GLY A 116 -14.46 -8.10 2.66
N TRP A 117 -14.45 -6.76 2.67
CA TRP A 117 -13.49 -5.96 1.92
C TRP A 117 -12.33 -5.52 2.82
N ARG A 118 -11.13 -5.53 2.25
CA ARG A 118 -9.93 -4.95 2.86
C ARG A 118 -9.31 -3.91 1.93
N LEU A 119 -8.58 -2.99 2.49
CA LEU A 119 -7.71 -2.09 1.73
C LEU A 119 -6.52 -2.89 1.21
N ALA A 120 -6.24 -2.79 -0.08
CA ALA A 120 -5.12 -3.43 -0.75
C ALA A 120 -4.05 -2.44 -1.19
N GLY A 121 -4.39 -1.15 -1.30
CA GLY A 121 -3.47 -0.09 -1.67
C GLY A 121 -4.17 1.25 -1.81
N VAL A 122 -3.40 2.29 -2.04
CA VAL A 122 -3.89 3.64 -2.32
C VAL A 122 -3.13 4.24 -3.48
N ALA A 123 -3.85 4.86 -4.43
CA ALA A 123 -3.27 5.56 -5.56
C ALA A 123 -4.31 6.52 -6.16
N ASP A 124 -3.91 7.42 -7.03
CA ASP A 124 -4.84 8.23 -7.82
C ASP A 124 -5.24 7.45 -9.07
N PHE A 125 -6.37 6.74 -9.03
CA PHE A 125 -6.81 5.89 -10.13
C PHE A 125 -7.49 6.64 -11.26
N ASN A 126 -8.04 7.83 -11.00
CA ASN A 126 -8.80 8.61 -11.97
C ASN A 126 -8.05 9.83 -12.50
N GLY A 127 -6.86 10.14 -11.94
CA GLY A 127 -6.03 11.27 -12.34
C GLY A 127 -6.55 12.63 -11.87
N ASP A 128 -7.33 12.66 -10.78
CA ASP A 128 -7.88 13.90 -10.23
C ASP A 128 -7.01 14.55 -9.14
N GLY A 129 -5.88 13.93 -8.82
CA GLY A 129 -4.93 14.40 -7.81
C GLY A 129 -5.27 13.98 -6.38
N ASN A 130 -6.39 13.29 -6.15
CA ASN A 130 -6.72 12.72 -4.85
C ASN A 130 -6.30 11.25 -4.78
N ARG A 131 -5.99 10.79 -3.57
CA ARG A 131 -5.73 9.36 -3.33
C ARG A 131 -7.04 8.61 -3.20
N ASP A 132 -7.17 7.53 -3.98
CA ASP A 132 -8.29 6.60 -3.99
C ASP A 132 -7.93 5.32 -3.23
N TYR A 133 -8.94 4.53 -2.84
CA TYR A 133 -8.74 3.24 -2.20
C TYR A 133 -8.87 2.10 -3.22
N LEU A 134 -7.85 1.25 -3.29
CA LEU A 134 -7.95 -0.06 -3.93
C LEU A 134 -8.40 -1.07 -2.89
N LEU A 135 -9.53 -1.71 -3.13
CA LEU A 135 -10.14 -2.69 -2.24
C LEU A 135 -10.10 -4.09 -2.84
N PHE A 136 -10.01 -5.09 -1.99
CA PHE A 136 -10.08 -6.50 -2.37
C PHE A 136 -10.99 -7.29 -1.43
N ASN A 137 -11.87 -8.08 -2.01
CA ASN A 137 -12.69 -9.06 -1.29
C ASN A 137 -12.18 -10.46 -1.58
N ALA A 138 -11.53 -11.09 -0.61
CA ALA A 138 -10.91 -12.40 -0.77
C ALA A 138 -11.94 -13.54 -1.01
N SER A 139 -13.16 -13.41 -0.50
CA SER A 139 -14.20 -14.43 -0.67
C SER A 139 -14.77 -14.45 -2.09
N THR A 140 -15.02 -13.29 -2.67
CA THR A 140 -15.53 -13.16 -4.05
C THR A 140 -14.40 -12.95 -5.06
N ARG A 141 -13.19 -12.65 -4.58
CA ARG A 141 -11.98 -12.34 -5.36
C ARG A 141 -12.12 -11.08 -6.20
N GLN A 142 -13.09 -10.26 -5.89
CA GLN A 142 -13.40 -9.03 -6.58
C GLN A 142 -12.48 -7.91 -6.08
N SER A 143 -11.89 -7.15 -6.99
CA SER A 143 -11.29 -5.84 -6.69
C SER A 143 -12.32 -4.74 -6.88
N ALA A 144 -12.10 -3.60 -6.22
CA ALA A 144 -12.89 -2.41 -6.42
C ALA A 144 -12.04 -1.17 -6.13
N ILE A 145 -12.34 -0.09 -6.83
CA ILE A 145 -11.77 1.22 -6.56
C ILE A 145 -12.84 2.08 -5.92
N TRP A 146 -12.52 2.68 -4.80
CA TRP A 146 -13.31 3.72 -4.17
C TRP A 146 -12.66 5.06 -4.43
N TYR A 147 -13.29 5.88 -5.25
CA TYR A 147 -12.84 7.21 -5.57
C TYR A 147 -13.17 8.15 -4.42
N LEU A 148 -12.15 8.87 -3.96
CA LEU A 148 -12.27 9.80 -2.86
C LEU A 148 -12.04 11.24 -3.33
N SER A 149 -12.63 12.20 -2.61
CA SER A 149 -12.23 13.61 -2.66
C SER A 149 -11.67 13.97 -1.29
N GLY A 150 -10.36 14.11 -1.20
CA GLY A 150 -9.66 14.10 0.08
C GLY A 150 -9.88 12.78 0.81
N VAL A 151 -10.69 12.79 1.90
CA VAL A 151 -11.03 11.58 2.68
C VAL A 151 -12.49 11.15 2.50
N THR A 152 -13.25 11.84 1.66
CA THR A 152 -14.68 11.60 1.48
C THR A 152 -14.93 10.66 0.30
N PHE A 153 -15.69 9.57 0.54
CA PHE A 153 -16.13 8.67 -0.52
C PHE A 153 -17.06 9.42 -1.51
N VAL A 154 -16.74 9.32 -2.80
CA VAL A 154 -17.53 9.93 -3.89
C VAL A 154 -18.31 8.87 -4.66
N ARG A 155 -17.62 7.83 -5.13
CA ARG A 155 -18.20 6.75 -5.93
C ARG A 155 -17.29 5.53 -5.92
N SER A 156 -17.78 4.42 -6.44
CA SER A 156 -16.98 3.21 -6.60
C SER A 156 -17.14 2.61 -8.00
N ALA A 157 -16.16 1.83 -8.39
CA ALA A 157 -16.23 0.96 -9.56
C ALA A 157 -15.61 -0.40 -9.21
N PHE A 158 -16.22 -1.48 -9.71
CA PHE A 158 -15.58 -2.79 -9.65
C PHE A 158 -14.42 -2.84 -10.64
N GLY A 159 -13.31 -3.39 -10.18
CA GLY A 159 -12.18 -3.75 -11.00
C GLY A 159 -12.29 -5.20 -11.49
N PRO A 160 -11.21 -5.79 -11.99
CA PRO A 160 -11.19 -7.17 -12.43
C PRO A 160 -11.34 -8.16 -11.27
N THR A 161 -11.92 -9.33 -11.55
CA THR A 161 -11.93 -10.46 -10.60
C THR A 161 -10.56 -11.14 -10.62
N ILE A 162 -9.89 -11.19 -9.49
CA ILE A 162 -8.52 -11.72 -9.37
C ILE A 162 -8.50 -13.23 -9.64
N ALA A 163 -7.52 -13.71 -10.40
CA ALA A 163 -7.38 -15.11 -10.78
C ALA A 163 -7.17 -16.04 -9.56
N ASN A 164 -7.63 -17.31 -9.64
CA ASN A 164 -7.55 -18.27 -8.54
C ASN A 164 -6.12 -18.45 -8.03
N GLY A 165 -5.98 -18.47 -6.70
CA GLY A 165 -4.69 -18.61 -6.02
C GLY A 165 -3.91 -17.30 -5.88
N TYR A 166 -4.30 -16.23 -6.58
CA TYR A 166 -3.66 -14.91 -6.44
C TYR A 166 -4.40 -14.04 -5.43
N GLU A 167 -3.66 -13.20 -4.75
CA GLU A 167 -4.12 -12.11 -3.91
C GLU A 167 -3.68 -10.78 -4.48
N LEU A 168 -4.52 -9.77 -4.35
CA LEU A 168 -4.17 -8.39 -4.64
C LEU A 168 -3.40 -7.82 -3.44
N ILE A 169 -2.14 -7.44 -3.62
CA ILE A 169 -1.25 -7.08 -2.52
C ILE A 169 -0.77 -5.63 -2.57
N GLY A 170 -1.05 -4.91 -3.64
CA GLY A 170 -0.68 -3.51 -3.75
C GLY A 170 -0.91 -2.94 -5.14
N THR A 171 -0.52 -1.69 -5.32
CA THR A 171 -0.68 -0.95 -6.57
C THR A 171 0.47 0.02 -6.77
N ALA A 172 0.93 0.16 -8.00
CA ALA A 172 1.89 1.18 -8.45
C ALA A 172 1.81 1.30 -9.97
N ASP A 173 2.37 2.35 -10.53
CA ASP A 173 2.57 2.45 -11.98
C ASP A 173 3.79 1.58 -12.37
N PHE A 174 3.53 0.35 -12.83
CA PHE A 174 4.59 -0.61 -13.16
C PHE A 174 5.09 -0.49 -14.59
N ASN A 175 4.35 0.15 -15.48
CA ASN A 175 4.70 0.29 -16.90
C ASN A 175 5.14 1.71 -17.28
N GLY A 176 5.00 2.70 -16.38
CA GLY A 176 5.39 4.09 -16.60
C GLY A 176 4.40 4.89 -17.44
N ASP A 177 3.12 4.46 -17.51
CA ASP A 177 2.08 5.15 -18.27
C ASP A 177 1.31 6.20 -17.46
N GLY A 178 1.69 6.39 -16.19
CA GLY A 178 1.09 7.34 -15.27
C GLY A 178 -0.20 6.83 -14.61
N LYS A 179 -0.54 5.55 -14.78
CA LYS A 179 -1.73 4.93 -14.18
C LYS A 179 -1.35 3.85 -13.20
N PRO A 180 -2.07 3.72 -12.07
CA PRO A 180 -1.84 2.64 -11.13
C PRO A 180 -2.24 1.28 -11.72
N ASP A 181 -1.35 0.31 -11.54
CA ASP A 181 -1.53 -1.10 -11.91
C ASP A 181 -1.68 -1.96 -10.66
N ASP A 182 -2.23 -3.17 -10.79
CA ASP A 182 -2.40 -4.12 -9.70
C ASP A 182 -1.19 -5.05 -9.57
N LEU A 183 -0.62 -5.13 -8.35
CA LEU A 183 0.36 -6.16 -8.00
C LEU A 183 -0.33 -7.35 -7.35
N LEU A 184 -0.14 -8.51 -7.96
CA LEU A 184 -0.72 -9.78 -7.52
C LEU A 184 0.38 -10.72 -7.03
N TYR A 185 0.04 -11.54 -6.05
CA TYR A 185 0.90 -12.58 -5.50
C TYR A 185 0.14 -13.88 -5.27
N ASN A 186 0.73 -14.99 -5.68
CA ASN A 186 0.21 -16.32 -5.37
C ASN A 186 1.07 -16.95 -4.26
N PRO A 187 0.59 -17.10 -3.03
CA PRO A 187 1.37 -17.60 -1.91
C PRO A 187 1.78 -19.07 -2.07
N SER A 188 1.02 -19.88 -2.81
CA SER A 188 1.34 -21.30 -3.02
C SER A 188 2.48 -21.50 -4.01
N SER A 189 2.46 -20.81 -5.15
CA SER A 189 3.51 -20.85 -6.16
C SER A 189 4.61 -19.80 -5.93
N ARG A 190 4.35 -18.81 -5.09
CA ARG A 190 5.19 -17.63 -4.85
C ARG A 190 5.39 -16.77 -6.10
N GLN A 191 4.55 -16.96 -7.10
CA GLN A 191 4.56 -16.23 -8.35
C GLN A 191 3.93 -14.85 -8.15
N THR A 192 4.61 -13.80 -8.60
CA THR A 192 4.03 -12.47 -8.74
C THR A 192 3.40 -12.30 -10.12
N ALA A 193 2.46 -11.38 -10.22
CA ALA A 193 1.93 -10.94 -11.51
C ALA A 193 1.57 -9.45 -11.42
N ILE A 194 1.62 -8.77 -12.54
CA ILE A 194 1.19 -7.39 -12.67
C ILE A 194 0.03 -7.36 -13.65
N TRP A 195 -1.05 -6.73 -13.27
CA TRP A 195 -2.16 -6.43 -14.16
C TRP A 195 -2.15 -4.93 -14.47
N TYR A 196 -1.94 -4.62 -15.74
CA TYR A 196 -1.92 -3.26 -16.25
C TYR A 196 -3.35 -2.76 -16.43
N LEU A 197 -3.65 -1.64 -15.78
CA LEU A 197 -5.00 -1.11 -15.72
C LEU A 197 -5.11 0.24 -16.44
N ASN A 198 -6.31 0.52 -16.92
CA ASN A 198 -6.76 1.86 -17.20
C ASN A 198 -7.91 2.17 -16.26
N ASN A 199 -7.62 2.86 -15.17
CA ASN A 199 -8.54 3.07 -14.06
C ASN A 199 -8.98 1.71 -13.47
N ASN A 200 -10.24 1.32 -13.56
CA ASN A 200 -10.77 0.05 -13.08
C ASN A 200 -10.81 -1.07 -14.15
N THR A 201 -10.28 -0.85 -15.34
CA THR A 201 -10.36 -1.79 -16.46
C THR A 201 -9.02 -2.47 -16.70
N LEU A 202 -9.01 -3.80 -16.69
CA LEU A 202 -7.83 -4.59 -17.06
C LEU A 202 -7.55 -4.46 -18.56
N ILE A 203 -6.36 -4.01 -18.90
CA ILE A 203 -5.87 -3.89 -20.28
C ILE A 203 -5.06 -5.11 -20.67
N SER A 204 -4.12 -5.51 -19.82
CA SER A 204 -3.27 -6.68 -20.03
C SER A 204 -2.64 -7.11 -18.70
N GLY A 205 -1.91 -8.22 -18.72
CA GLY A 205 -1.18 -8.68 -17.55
C GLY A 205 0.05 -9.48 -17.92
N ALA A 206 0.98 -9.54 -17.00
CA ALA A 206 2.21 -10.29 -17.17
C ALA A 206 2.62 -10.94 -15.83
N PHE A 207 3.21 -12.13 -15.93
CA PHE A 207 3.84 -12.76 -14.76
C PHE A 207 5.15 -12.06 -14.44
N GLY A 208 5.36 -11.76 -13.18
CA GLY A 208 6.62 -11.27 -12.63
C GLY A 208 7.49 -12.42 -12.11
N PRO A 209 8.51 -12.12 -11.31
CA PRO A 209 9.39 -13.14 -10.74
C PRO A 209 8.67 -14.01 -9.69
N THR A 210 9.15 -15.25 -9.55
CA THR A 210 8.81 -16.11 -8.41
C THR A 210 9.70 -15.74 -7.24
N LEU A 211 9.10 -15.39 -6.10
CA LEU A 211 9.86 -15.02 -4.91
C LEU A 211 10.51 -16.24 -4.24
N PRO A 212 11.68 -16.08 -3.60
CA PRO A 212 12.26 -17.12 -2.77
C PRO A 212 11.32 -17.52 -1.62
N SER A 213 11.53 -18.67 -1.02
CA SER A 213 10.77 -19.10 0.16
C SER A 213 10.96 -18.10 1.31
N ALA A 214 9.90 -17.90 2.11
CA ALA A 214 9.83 -16.96 3.23
C ALA A 214 9.91 -15.46 2.86
N TRP A 215 9.77 -15.11 1.58
CA TRP A 215 9.65 -13.72 1.12
C TRP A 215 8.20 -13.41 0.74
N SER A 216 7.80 -12.19 1.01
CA SER A 216 6.56 -11.59 0.53
C SER A 216 6.87 -10.30 -0.22
N ALA A 217 5.95 -9.84 -1.06
CA ALA A 217 6.07 -8.55 -1.74
C ALA A 217 5.32 -7.47 -0.96
N VAL A 218 5.86 -6.26 -1.00
CA VAL A 218 5.21 -5.02 -0.57
C VAL A 218 5.29 -4.06 -1.75
N ALA A 219 4.21 -3.40 -2.10
CA ALA A 219 4.17 -2.35 -3.10
C ALA A 219 4.13 -0.98 -2.43
N PRO A 220 4.71 0.04 -3.08
CA PRO A 220 4.65 1.42 -2.62
C PRO A 220 3.24 2.00 -2.73
#